data_1213cf9a7d70cb7f79472c6a9f52875b
#
_entry.id   1213cf9a7d70cb7f79472c6a9f52875b
#
_cell.length_a   1.000
_cell.length_b   1.000
_cell.length_c   1.000
_cell.angle_alpha   90.00
_cell.angle_beta   90.00
_cell.angle_gamma   90.00
#
_symmetry.space_group_name_H-M   'P 1'
#
loop_
_entity.id
_entity.type
_entity.pdbx_description
1 polymer ?
#
loop_
_entity_poly.entity_id
_entity_poly.type
_entity_poly.pdbx_seq_one_letter_code
_entity_poly.pdbx_strand_id
1 'polypeptide(L)'
;MAELAPLLVSALILGLLGGGHCLGMCGGLMGALTLAIPAEQRGRRLRLLLAYNLGRILSYACAGLLLGLAGWAVARTPLAGALRVVAGLLLIAMGLYLAGWWSGLTRVEALGRGLWRHLEPFARRLLPVSSLPRALLLGAIWGWLPCGL
;
A
#
# COMPACT_ATOMS: atom_id res chain seq x y z
N MET A 1 -15.84 25.58 3.75
CA MET A 1 -16.28 24.39 4.54
C MET A 1 -17.24 23.48 3.77
N ALA A 2 -18.10 24.02 2.91
CA ALA A 2 -19.03 23.22 2.08
C ALA A 2 -18.34 22.33 1.03
N GLU A 3 -17.16 22.70 0.55
CA GLU A 3 -16.38 21.94 -0.44
C GLU A 3 -15.62 20.72 0.18
N LEU A 4 -15.35 20.73 1.47
CA LEU A 4 -14.64 19.64 2.14
C LEU A 4 -15.52 18.40 2.37
N ALA A 5 -16.80 18.59 2.59
CA ALA A 5 -17.72 17.49 2.87
C ALA A 5 -17.82 16.48 1.69
N PRO A 6 -18.05 16.91 0.43
CA PRO A 6 -18.10 15.96 -0.69
C PRO A 6 -16.75 15.28 -0.95
N LEU A 7 -15.63 15.97 -0.72
CA LEU A 7 -14.30 15.37 -0.85
C LEU A 7 -14.06 14.29 0.22
N LEU A 8 -14.45 14.54 1.47
CA LEU A 8 -14.33 13.56 2.54
C LEU A 8 -15.24 12.35 2.32
N VAL A 9 -16.47 12.58 1.84
CA VAL A 9 -17.42 11.50 1.53
C VAL A 9 -16.91 10.65 0.37
N SER A 10 -16.42 11.26 -0.70
CA SER A 10 -15.86 10.51 -1.84
C SER A 10 -14.59 9.75 -1.44
N ALA A 11 -13.70 10.35 -0.63
CA ALA A 11 -12.52 9.67 -0.11
C ALA A 11 -12.89 8.47 0.79
N LEU A 12 -13.92 8.63 1.63
CA LEU A 12 -14.42 7.55 2.48
C LEU A 12 -15.01 6.39 1.66
N ILE A 13 -15.83 6.71 0.65
CA ILE A 13 -16.44 5.69 -0.24
C ILE A 13 -15.35 4.94 -1.00
N LEU A 14 -14.38 5.65 -1.59
CA LEU A 14 -13.26 5.04 -2.31
C LEU A 14 -12.38 4.20 -1.37
N GLY A 15 -12.17 4.66 -0.14
CA GLY A 15 -11.43 3.92 0.88
C GLY A 15 -12.14 2.63 1.30
N LEU A 16 -13.46 2.66 1.48
CA LEU A 16 -14.27 1.49 1.83
C LEU A 16 -14.33 0.48 0.69
N LEU A 17 -14.55 0.93 -0.55
CA LEU A 17 -14.53 0.05 -1.74
C LEU A 17 -13.15 -0.57 -1.96
N GLY A 18 -12.07 0.21 -1.80
CA GLY A 18 -10.70 -0.30 -1.84
C GLY A 18 -10.39 -1.27 -0.70
N GLY A 19 -11.03 -1.09 0.47
CA GLY A 19 -10.88 -1.97 1.63
C GLY A 19 -11.32 -3.41 1.37
N GLY A 20 -12.34 -3.64 0.53
CA GLY A 20 -12.75 -4.97 0.10
C GLY A 20 -11.66 -5.72 -0.65
N HIS A 21 -10.94 -5.03 -1.53
CA HIS A 21 -9.77 -5.58 -2.24
C HIS A 21 -8.62 -5.90 -1.25
N CYS A 22 -8.36 -4.99 -0.30
CA CYS A 22 -7.36 -5.22 0.74
C CYS A 22 -7.72 -6.41 1.64
N LEU A 23 -8.98 -6.63 1.98
CA LEU A 23 -9.43 -7.79 2.74
C LEU A 23 -9.19 -9.10 1.97
N GLY A 24 -9.47 -9.13 0.68
CA GLY A 24 -9.24 -10.30 -0.16
C GLY A 24 -7.76 -10.66 -0.28
N MET A 25 -6.90 -9.71 -0.58
CA MET A 25 -5.47 -9.95 -0.79
C MET A 25 -4.66 -9.99 0.52
N CYS A 26 -4.94 -9.08 1.45
CA CYS A 26 -4.22 -9.02 2.72
C CYS A 26 -4.79 -9.96 3.79
N GLY A 27 -6.00 -10.47 3.61
CA GLY A 27 -6.60 -11.47 4.52
C GLY A 27 -5.77 -12.74 4.61
N GLY A 28 -5.22 -13.22 3.48
CA GLY A 28 -4.29 -14.34 3.44
C GLY A 28 -2.99 -14.05 4.19
N LEU A 29 -2.41 -12.86 4.00
CA LEU A 29 -1.20 -12.45 4.71
C LEU A 29 -1.45 -12.26 6.20
N MET A 30 -2.60 -11.68 6.57
CA MET A 30 -3.04 -11.57 7.97
C MET A 30 -3.25 -12.93 8.62
N GLY A 31 -3.79 -13.91 7.87
CA GLY A 31 -3.89 -15.30 8.28
C GLY A 31 -2.50 -15.89 8.55
N ALA A 32 -1.57 -15.74 7.61
CA ALA A 32 -0.20 -16.22 7.76
C ALA A 32 0.52 -15.55 8.94
N LEU A 33 0.36 -14.22 9.11
CA LEU A 33 0.94 -13.49 10.24
C LEU A 33 0.36 -13.96 11.58
N THR A 34 -0.95 -14.26 11.61
CA THR A 34 -1.59 -14.80 12.81
C THR A 34 -1.11 -16.21 13.16
N LEU A 35 -0.75 -17.03 12.19
CA LEU A 35 -0.16 -18.34 12.40
C LEU A 35 1.31 -18.24 12.83
N ALA A 36 2.03 -17.22 12.37
CA ALA A 36 3.42 -16.96 12.75
C ALA A 36 3.59 -16.37 14.17
N ILE A 37 2.49 -15.97 14.84
CA ILE A 37 2.53 -15.49 16.24
C ILE A 37 2.57 -16.71 17.17
N PRO A 38 3.60 -16.82 18.04
CA PRO A 38 3.72 -17.93 18.98
C PRO A 38 2.48 -18.08 19.87
N ALA A 39 2.18 -19.33 20.27
CA ALA A 39 0.99 -19.67 21.06
C ALA A 39 0.94 -18.91 22.40
N GLU A 40 2.11 -18.65 22.99
CA GLU A 40 2.26 -17.91 24.25
C GLU A 40 1.84 -16.45 24.15
N GLN A 41 1.79 -15.91 22.91
CA GLN A 41 1.47 -14.50 22.66
C GLN A 41 0.05 -14.30 22.12
N ARG A 42 -0.80 -15.33 22.12
CA ARG A 42 -2.19 -15.24 21.63
C ARG A 42 -2.98 -14.09 22.26
N GLY A 43 -2.79 -13.81 23.55
CA GLY A 43 -3.42 -12.65 24.23
C GLY A 43 -2.95 -11.29 23.73
N ARG A 44 -1.78 -11.21 23.09
CA ARG A 44 -1.23 -9.99 22.48
C ARG A 44 -1.51 -9.87 20.98
N ARG A 45 -2.08 -10.91 20.37
CA ARG A 45 -2.30 -11.02 18.94
C ARG A 45 -3.01 -9.81 18.35
N LEU A 46 -4.11 -9.38 18.96
CA LEU A 46 -4.86 -8.22 18.50
C LEU A 46 -4.01 -6.95 18.51
N ARG A 47 -3.23 -6.72 19.54
CA ARG A 47 -2.33 -5.57 19.65
C ARG A 47 -1.24 -5.58 18.57
N LEU A 48 -0.68 -6.74 18.28
CA LEU A 48 0.33 -6.90 17.21
C LEU A 48 -0.27 -6.66 15.83
N LEU A 49 -1.49 -7.15 15.57
CA LEU A 49 -2.21 -6.91 14.33
C LEU A 49 -2.59 -5.44 14.17
N LEU A 50 -3.04 -4.78 15.24
CA LEU A 50 -3.32 -3.35 15.23
C LEU A 50 -2.06 -2.53 14.98
N ALA A 51 -0.94 -2.87 15.62
CA ALA A 51 0.34 -2.20 15.38
C ALA A 51 0.82 -2.37 13.93
N TYR A 52 0.68 -3.57 13.36
CA TYR A 52 0.99 -3.82 11.96
C TYR A 52 0.13 -2.96 11.01
N ASN A 53 -1.20 -2.93 11.22
CA ASN A 53 -2.09 -2.10 10.40
C ASN A 53 -1.80 -0.62 10.58
N LEU A 54 -1.50 -0.17 11.79
CA LEU A 54 -1.11 1.21 12.07
C LEU A 54 0.16 1.59 11.30
N GLY A 55 1.16 0.71 11.28
CA GLY A 55 2.38 0.91 10.47
C GLY A 55 2.08 1.10 8.99
N ARG A 56 1.17 0.30 8.42
CA ARG A 56 0.71 0.45 7.03
C ARG A 56 0.00 1.78 6.80
N ILE A 57 -0.94 2.14 7.68
CA ILE A 57 -1.69 3.39 7.56
C ILE A 57 -0.75 4.59 7.61
N LEU A 58 0.21 4.60 8.54
CA LEU A 58 1.21 5.66 8.63
C LEU A 58 2.07 5.74 7.38
N SER A 59 2.49 4.61 6.83
CA SER A 59 3.26 4.54 5.59
C SER A 59 2.48 5.14 4.41
N TYR A 60 1.20 4.78 4.26
CA TYR A 60 0.33 5.35 3.21
C TYR A 60 0.07 6.84 3.43
N ALA A 61 -0.13 7.27 4.68
CA ALA A 61 -0.32 8.68 5.00
C ALA A 61 0.93 9.51 4.65
N CYS A 62 2.12 9.01 4.99
CA CYS A 62 3.39 9.66 4.62
C CYS A 62 3.57 9.72 3.09
N ALA A 63 3.35 8.61 2.40
CA ALA A 63 3.45 8.57 0.93
C ALA A 63 2.43 9.52 0.29
N GLY A 64 1.18 9.51 0.75
CA GLY A 64 0.13 10.40 0.28
C GLY A 64 0.45 11.88 0.53
N LEU A 65 1.00 12.21 1.69
CA LEU A 65 1.44 13.56 2.02
C LEU A 65 2.58 14.02 1.09
N LEU A 66 3.60 13.21 0.91
CA LEU A 66 4.75 13.54 0.05
C LEU A 66 4.32 13.71 -1.40
N LEU A 67 3.53 12.78 -1.94
CA LEU A 67 3.02 12.85 -3.30
C LEU A 67 2.01 13.98 -3.48
N GLY A 68 1.20 14.25 -2.46
CA GLY A 68 0.26 15.38 -2.46
C GLY A 68 0.97 16.72 -2.49
N LEU A 69 2.01 16.90 -1.68
CA LEU A 69 2.84 18.11 -1.69
C LEU A 69 3.58 18.28 -3.02
N ALA A 70 4.17 17.21 -3.54
CA ALA A 70 4.82 17.23 -4.85
C ALA A 70 3.80 17.56 -5.96
N GLY A 71 2.64 16.94 -5.95
CA GLY A 71 1.56 17.21 -6.90
C GLY A 71 1.06 18.64 -6.83
N TRP A 72 0.91 19.20 -5.62
CA TRP A 72 0.54 20.60 -5.42
C TRP A 72 1.59 21.57 -5.99
N ALA A 73 2.89 21.29 -5.78
CA ALA A 73 3.97 22.08 -6.33
C ALA A 73 3.96 22.05 -7.87
N VAL A 74 3.76 20.88 -8.45
CA VAL A 74 3.73 20.68 -9.91
C VAL A 74 2.45 21.23 -10.55
N ALA A 75 1.32 21.19 -9.84
CA ALA A 75 0.02 21.70 -10.36
C ALA A 75 0.06 23.19 -10.78
N ARG A 76 1.03 23.93 -10.26
CA ARG A 76 1.27 25.34 -10.61
C ARG A 76 2.20 25.55 -11.80
N THR A 77 2.71 24.48 -12.40
CA THR A 77 3.62 24.53 -13.54
C THR A 77 2.89 24.07 -14.81
N PRO A 78 3.35 24.49 -16.00
CA PRO A 78 2.80 24.00 -17.26
C PRO A 78 2.94 22.48 -17.44
N LEU A 79 3.80 21.84 -16.64
CA LEU A 79 4.01 20.39 -16.63
C LEU A 79 2.79 19.61 -16.10
N ALA A 80 1.89 20.27 -15.36
CA ALA A 80 0.69 19.63 -14.80
C ALA A 80 -0.19 18.95 -15.86
N GLY A 81 -0.34 19.58 -17.04
CA GLY A 81 -1.08 19.01 -18.16
C GLY A 81 -0.47 17.72 -18.68
N ALA A 82 0.84 17.72 -18.90
CA ALA A 82 1.57 16.54 -19.37
C ALA A 82 1.49 15.39 -18.35
N LEU A 83 1.63 15.68 -17.06
CA LEU A 83 1.53 14.66 -16.01
C LEU A 83 0.14 14.06 -15.91
N ARG A 84 -0.94 14.83 -16.12
CA ARG A 84 -2.30 14.30 -16.17
C ARG A 84 -2.49 13.32 -17.33
N VAL A 85 -1.97 13.66 -18.51
CA VAL A 85 -2.02 12.76 -19.67
C VAL A 85 -1.24 11.48 -19.39
N VAL A 86 -0.02 11.58 -18.85
CA VAL A 86 0.79 10.41 -18.50
C VAL A 86 0.08 9.54 -17.46
N ALA A 87 -0.50 10.14 -16.42
CA ALA A 87 -1.26 9.41 -15.40
C ALA A 87 -2.48 8.69 -16.01
N GLY A 88 -3.22 9.36 -16.91
CA GLY A 88 -4.34 8.75 -17.63
C GLY A 88 -3.92 7.57 -18.50
N LEU A 89 -2.81 7.69 -19.24
CA LEU A 89 -2.26 6.61 -20.05
C LEU A 89 -1.81 5.43 -19.19
N LEU A 90 -1.20 5.68 -18.04
CA LEU A 90 -0.82 4.62 -17.09
C LEU A 90 -2.03 3.90 -16.53
N LEU A 91 -3.12 4.61 -16.22
CA LEU A 91 -4.37 3.99 -15.76
C LEU A 91 -4.99 3.11 -16.86
N ILE A 92 -5.00 3.56 -18.12
CA ILE A 92 -5.47 2.76 -19.26
C ILE A 92 -4.58 1.51 -19.43
N ALA A 93 -3.26 1.68 -19.39
CA ALA A 93 -2.31 0.56 -19.48
C ALA A 93 -2.51 -0.46 -18.35
N MET A 94 -2.76 0.01 -17.12
CA MET A 94 -3.08 -0.82 -15.97
C MET A 94 -4.40 -1.57 -16.17
N GLY A 95 -5.43 -0.90 -16.72
CA GLY A 95 -6.70 -1.53 -17.05
C GLY A 95 -6.56 -2.63 -18.10
N LEU A 96 -5.80 -2.39 -19.17
CA LEU A 96 -5.51 -3.37 -20.22
C LEU A 96 -4.70 -4.56 -19.69
N TYR A 97 -3.77 -4.31 -18.77
CA TYR A 97 -3.01 -5.35 -18.10
C TYR A 97 -3.91 -6.25 -17.25
N LEU A 98 -4.79 -5.67 -16.43
CA LEU A 98 -5.74 -6.41 -15.59
C LEU A 98 -6.75 -7.19 -16.44
N ALA A 99 -7.12 -6.68 -17.63
CA ALA A 99 -7.95 -7.39 -18.59
C ALA A 99 -7.22 -8.55 -19.31
N GLY A 100 -5.91 -8.73 -19.07
CA GLY A 100 -5.10 -9.75 -19.73
C GLY A 100 -4.77 -9.48 -21.19
N TRP A 101 -5.09 -8.27 -21.69
CA TRP A 101 -4.92 -7.92 -23.10
C TRP A 101 -3.50 -7.44 -23.43
N TRP A 102 -2.76 -7.00 -22.43
CA TRP A 102 -1.41 -6.48 -22.63
C TRP A 102 -0.48 -6.81 -21.45
N SER A 103 0.62 -7.46 -21.75
CA SER A 103 1.61 -7.92 -20.77
C SER A 103 2.84 -7.00 -20.63
N GLY A 104 2.84 -5.82 -21.27
CA GLY A 104 4.00 -4.91 -21.22
C GLY A 104 4.38 -4.45 -19.82
N LEU A 105 3.42 -4.43 -18.89
CA LEU A 105 3.63 -4.03 -17.50
C LEU A 105 4.47 -5.06 -16.70
N THR A 106 4.60 -6.32 -17.18
CA THR A 106 5.44 -7.35 -16.54
C THR A 106 6.92 -6.95 -16.48
N ARG A 107 7.38 -6.09 -17.40
CA ARG A 107 8.75 -5.55 -17.36
C ARG A 107 8.94 -4.56 -16.21
N VAL A 108 7.92 -3.76 -15.93
CA VAL A 108 7.91 -2.82 -14.80
C VAL A 108 7.84 -3.60 -13.48
N GLU A 109 7.05 -4.68 -13.44
CA GLU A 109 7.01 -5.63 -12.30
C GLU A 109 8.38 -6.26 -12.04
N ALA A 110 9.14 -6.59 -13.09
CA ALA A 110 10.48 -7.15 -12.95
C ALA A 110 11.43 -6.20 -12.21
N LEU A 111 11.31 -4.87 -12.45
CA LEU A 111 12.04 -3.85 -11.71
C LEU A 111 11.60 -3.80 -10.24
N GLY A 112 10.29 -3.86 -9.99
CA GLY A 112 9.73 -3.92 -8.64
C GLY A 112 10.19 -5.15 -7.86
N ARG A 113 10.23 -6.32 -8.52
CA ARG A 113 10.78 -7.56 -7.93
C ARG A 113 12.27 -7.44 -7.60
N GLY A 114 13.04 -6.74 -8.43
CA GLY A 114 14.44 -6.46 -8.16
C GLY A 114 14.64 -5.64 -6.88
N LEU A 115 13.85 -4.60 -6.71
CA LEU A 115 13.86 -3.77 -5.50
C LEU A 115 13.39 -4.57 -4.27
N TRP A 116 12.33 -5.36 -4.43
CA TRP A 116 11.79 -6.20 -3.35
C TRP A 116 12.79 -7.22 -2.85
N ARG A 117 13.55 -7.85 -3.74
CA ARG A 117 14.61 -8.80 -3.37
C ARG A 117 15.65 -8.22 -2.41
N HIS A 118 15.86 -6.90 -2.43
CA HIS A 118 16.74 -6.21 -1.48
C HIS A 118 16.04 -5.88 -0.14
N LEU A 119 14.73 -5.68 -0.14
CA LEU A 119 13.93 -5.39 1.06
C LEU A 119 13.50 -6.66 1.80
N GLU A 120 13.33 -7.77 1.09
CA GLU A 120 12.89 -9.06 1.64
C GLU A 120 13.76 -9.56 2.81
N PRO A 121 15.10 -9.51 2.77
CA PRO A 121 15.92 -9.98 3.89
C PRO A 121 15.72 -9.15 5.16
N PHE A 122 15.39 -7.85 5.02
CA PHE A 122 15.03 -7.02 6.17
C PHE A 122 13.67 -7.39 6.74
N ALA A 123 12.68 -7.62 5.87
CA ALA A 123 11.36 -8.08 6.30
C ALA A 123 11.42 -9.45 7.00
N ARG A 124 12.22 -10.38 6.48
CA ARG A 124 12.44 -11.71 7.10
C ARG A 124 13.08 -11.63 8.47
N ARG A 125 13.98 -10.67 8.72
CA ARG A 125 14.61 -10.46 10.05
C ARG A 125 13.63 -9.96 11.11
N LEU A 126 12.51 -9.38 10.71
CA LEU A 126 11.45 -8.93 11.61
C LEU A 126 10.50 -10.06 12.02
N LEU A 127 10.56 -11.21 11.34
CA LEU A 127 9.85 -12.42 11.70
C LEU A 127 10.72 -13.28 12.67
N PRO A 128 10.15 -13.91 13.72
CA PRO A 128 8.75 -13.85 14.14
C PRO A 128 8.39 -12.52 14.83
N VAL A 129 7.13 -12.08 14.63
CA VAL A 129 6.65 -10.82 15.20
C VAL A 129 6.35 -10.98 16.67
N SER A 130 7.35 -10.71 17.52
CA SER A 130 7.28 -10.86 18.96
C SER A 130 7.03 -9.55 19.74
N SER A 131 7.17 -8.39 19.07
CA SER A 131 7.06 -7.09 19.72
C SER A 131 6.27 -6.08 18.87
N LEU A 132 5.61 -5.11 19.56
CA LEU A 132 4.86 -4.04 18.90
C LEU A 132 5.68 -3.23 17.89
N PRO A 133 6.94 -2.79 18.20
CA PRO A 133 7.72 -2.05 17.24
C PRO A 133 8.08 -2.87 16.00
N ARG A 134 8.34 -4.17 16.13
CA ARG A 134 8.57 -5.05 14.96
C ARG A 134 7.33 -5.19 14.10
N ALA A 135 6.14 -5.32 14.72
CA ALA A 135 4.88 -5.35 14.00
C ALA A 135 4.65 -4.05 13.21
N LEU A 136 4.89 -2.90 13.83
CA LEU A 136 4.73 -1.58 13.22
C LEU A 136 5.71 -1.37 12.05
N LEU A 137 6.99 -1.70 12.24
CA LEU A 137 8.01 -1.61 11.19
C LEU A 137 7.71 -2.55 10.02
N LEU A 138 7.28 -3.78 10.31
CA LEU A 138 6.88 -4.73 9.28
C LEU A 138 5.70 -4.16 8.47
N GLY A 139 4.69 -3.61 9.15
CA GLY A 139 3.56 -2.95 8.51
C GLY A 139 3.98 -1.77 7.64
N ALA A 140 4.90 -0.94 8.11
CA ALA A 140 5.43 0.20 7.37
C ALA A 140 6.16 -0.24 6.09
N ILE A 141 7.01 -1.27 6.16
CA ILE A 141 7.72 -1.83 4.99
C ILE A 141 6.73 -2.39 3.97
N TRP A 142 5.73 -3.15 4.44
CA TRP A 142 4.70 -3.72 3.57
C TRP A 142 3.77 -2.67 2.96
N GLY A 143 3.65 -1.50 3.58
CA GLY A 143 2.92 -0.36 3.03
C GLY A 143 3.55 0.22 1.75
N TRP A 144 4.81 -0.05 1.46
CA TRP A 144 5.49 0.35 0.22
C TRP A 144 5.35 -0.67 -0.92
N LEU A 145 4.78 -1.84 -0.62
CA LEU A 145 4.48 -2.80 -1.68
C LEU A 145 3.24 -2.35 -2.44
N PRO A 146 3.32 -2.22 -3.76
CA PRO A 146 2.14 -2.11 -4.59
C PRO A 146 1.37 -3.42 -4.46
N CYS A 147 0.17 -3.34 -3.83
CA CYS A 147 -0.69 -4.50 -3.64
C CYS A 147 -1.09 -5.05 -5.01
N GLY A 148 -0.55 -6.20 -5.37
CA GLY A 148 -0.83 -6.85 -6.66
C GLY A 148 0.39 -7.40 -7.38
N LEU A 149 1.59 -7.20 -6.83
CA LEU A 149 2.81 -7.84 -7.33
C LEU A 149 3.11 -9.14 -6.60
#